data_766c8dbf6c269f3f04e3785151a77b29
#
_entry.id   766c8dbf6c269f3f04e3785151a77b29
#
_cell.length_a   1.000
_cell.length_b   1.000
_cell.length_c   1.000
_cell.angle_alpha   90.00
_cell.angle_beta   90.00
_cell.angle_gamma   90.00
#
_symmetry.space_group_name_H-M   'P 1'
#
loop_
_entity.id
_entity.type
_entity.pdbx_description
1 polymer ?
#
loop_
_entity_poly.entity_id
_entity_poly.type
_entity_poly.pdbx_seq_one_letter_code
_entity_poly.pdbx_strand_id
1 'polypeptide(L)'
;MNVNIRRMTLEDIVQVVAIDRVSFSLPWPERSYRFEVTDNPASRAWVAEADGNIIGMIVAWLLADEAHIATIATLPGFRRRGIARALLTHALQTMISEGAKNAVLEVRAGNLAAQEMYRRFGFEESGRRPHYYKDNGEDAILMSLSDLQVNRETSN
;
A
#
# COMPACT_ATOMS: atom_id res chain seq x y z
N MET A 1 18.97 -11.25 3.11
CA MET A 1 18.11 -10.66 4.15
C MET A 1 16.79 -11.40 4.17
N ASN A 2 16.40 -11.83 5.36
CA ASN A 2 15.17 -12.59 5.54
C ASN A 2 14.04 -11.63 5.88
N VAL A 3 13.06 -11.49 5.00
CA VAL A 3 11.93 -10.59 5.21
C VAL A 3 10.67 -11.41 5.46
N ASN A 4 10.01 -11.11 6.58
CA ASN A 4 8.75 -11.75 6.94
C ASN A 4 7.61 -10.74 6.83
N ILE A 5 6.56 -11.09 6.09
CA ILE A 5 5.36 -10.25 5.98
C ILE A 5 4.30 -10.85 6.89
N ARG A 6 3.77 -10.03 7.77
CA ARG A 6 2.76 -10.43 8.73
C ARG A 6 1.78 -9.31 9.00
N ARG A 7 0.66 -9.62 9.65
CA ARG A 7 -0.33 -8.61 10.01
C ARG A 7 0.28 -7.55 10.91
N MET A 8 -0.10 -6.30 10.66
CA MET A 8 0.26 -5.17 11.51
C MET A 8 -0.46 -5.28 12.84
N THR A 9 0.26 -5.02 13.93
CA THR A 9 -0.30 -5.03 15.30
C THR A 9 -0.08 -3.67 15.95
N LEU A 10 -0.73 -3.44 17.10
CA LEU A 10 -0.55 -2.19 17.86
C LEU A 10 0.90 -1.95 18.23
N GLU A 11 1.66 -3.01 18.47
CA GLU A 11 3.07 -2.88 18.83
C GLU A 11 3.93 -2.34 17.68
N ASP A 12 3.44 -2.43 16.43
CA ASP A 12 4.16 -1.95 15.27
C ASP A 12 3.96 -0.46 15.01
N ILE A 13 2.99 0.17 15.66
CA ILE A 13 2.53 1.52 15.31
C ILE A 13 3.66 2.55 15.38
N VAL A 14 4.51 2.49 16.40
CA VAL A 14 5.62 3.45 16.54
C VAL A 14 6.54 3.41 15.32
N GLN A 15 6.91 2.21 14.89
CA GLN A 15 7.80 2.05 13.73
C GLN A 15 7.08 2.39 12.42
N VAL A 16 5.80 2.03 12.29
CA VAL A 16 4.98 2.36 11.11
C VAL A 16 4.85 3.86 10.94
N VAL A 17 4.57 4.58 12.01
CA VAL A 17 4.47 6.06 12.00
C VAL A 17 5.81 6.67 11.58
N ALA A 18 6.93 6.12 12.06
CA ALA A 18 8.26 6.61 11.68
C ALA A 18 8.52 6.41 10.19
N ILE A 19 8.12 5.27 9.62
CA ILE A 19 8.25 5.02 8.19
C ILE A 19 7.40 6.02 7.39
N ASP A 20 6.16 6.24 7.82
CA ASP A 20 5.24 7.18 7.18
C ASP A 20 5.87 8.59 7.12
N ARG A 21 6.39 9.07 8.26
CA ARG A 21 6.95 10.42 8.37
C ARG A 21 8.16 10.66 7.47
N VAL A 22 8.98 9.66 7.25
CA VAL A 22 10.14 9.80 6.35
C VAL A 22 9.78 9.54 4.89
N SER A 23 8.60 9.03 4.62
CA SER A 23 8.16 8.66 3.28
C SER A 23 7.23 9.68 2.64
N PHE A 24 6.43 10.37 3.43
CA PHE A 24 5.36 11.26 2.93
C PHE A 24 5.42 12.64 3.55
N SER A 25 5.15 13.67 2.73
CA SER A 25 5.10 15.05 3.21
C SER A 25 3.83 15.35 3.98
N LEU A 26 2.77 14.56 3.77
CA LEU A 26 1.50 14.67 4.51
C LEU A 26 1.22 13.34 5.22
N PRO A 27 1.96 13.04 6.30
CA PRO A 27 1.84 11.75 6.97
C PRO A 27 0.52 11.61 7.72
N TRP A 28 0.08 10.38 7.88
CA TRP A 28 -1.10 10.09 8.71
C TRP A 28 -0.74 10.25 10.19
N PRO A 29 -1.68 10.75 11.01
CA PRO A 29 -1.46 10.76 12.46
C PRO A 29 -1.48 9.34 13.02
N GLU A 30 -0.83 9.19 14.19
CA GLU A 30 -0.76 7.89 14.85
C GLU A 30 -2.16 7.28 15.08
N ARG A 31 -3.14 8.11 15.45
CA ARG A 31 -4.51 7.62 15.73
C ARG A 31 -5.14 6.95 14.50
N SER A 32 -4.76 7.38 13.29
CA SER A 32 -5.27 6.75 12.06
C SER A 32 -4.78 5.32 11.92
N TYR A 33 -3.50 5.09 12.22
CA TYR A 33 -2.96 3.73 12.19
C TYR A 33 -3.57 2.86 13.29
N ARG A 34 -3.80 3.42 14.48
CA ARG A 34 -4.48 2.69 15.55
C ARG A 34 -5.89 2.27 15.13
N PHE A 35 -6.62 3.19 14.51
CA PHE A 35 -7.96 2.90 14.00
C PHE A 35 -7.93 1.74 13.00
N GLU A 36 -6.94 1.73 12.09
CA GLU A 36 -6.81 0.67 11.09
C GLU A 36 -6.62 -0.69 11.73
N VAL A 37 -5.86 -0.76 12.81
CA VAL A 37 -5.53 -2.03 13.46
C VAL A 37 -6.66 -2.52 14.35
N THR A 38 -7.39 -1.61 15.02
CA THR A 38 -8.34 -1.99 16.08
C THR A 38 -9.80 -1.88 15.69
N ASP A 39 -10.18 -0.88 14.88
CA ASP A 39 -11.57 -0.50 14.74
C ASP A 39 -12.12 -0.52 13.32
N ASN A 40 -11.27 -0.55 12.30
CA ASN A 40 -11.72 -0.53 10.93
C ASN A 40 -11.92 -1.95 10.39
N PRO A 41 -13.17 -2.45 10.25
CA PRO A 41 -13.41 -3.81 9.78
C PRO A 41 -12.99 -4.03 8.32
N ALA A 42 -12.91 -2.96 7.53
CA ALA A 42 -12.45 -3.06 6.13
C ALA A 42 -10.92 -3.17 6.03
N SER A 43 -10.20 -2.85 7.10
CA SER A 43 -8.74 -2.76 7.06
C SER A 43 -8.06 -4.11 6.87
N ARG A 44 -7.05 -4.09 6.00
CA ARG A 44 -6.13 -5.19 5.77
C ARG A 44 -4.74 -4.59 5.77
N ALA A 45 -4.04 -4.70 6.90
CA ALA A 45 -2.76 -4.02 7.10
C ALA A 45 -1.67 -5.03 7.42
N TRP A 46 -0.51 -4.86 6.78
CA TRP A 46 0.64 -5.73 6.98
C TRP A 46 1.92 -4.93 7.14
N VAL A 47 2.89 -5.55 7.76
CA VAL A 47 4.25 -5.03 7.88
C VAL A 47 5.24 -6.03 7.29
N ALA A 48 6.36 -5.50 6.81
CA ALA A 48 7.51 -6.29 6.42
C ALA A 48 8.55 -6.16 7.52
N GLU A 49 8.96 -7.26 8.08
CA GLU A 49 9.88 -7.32 9.22
C GLU A 49 11.17 -8.00 8.81
N ALA A 50 12.30 -7.42 9.20
CA ALA A 50 13.61 -8.02 9.00
C ALA A 50 14.44 -7.77 10.25
N ASP A 51 15.02 -8.85 10.79
CA ASP A 51 15.87 -8.82 11.99
C ASP A 51 15.20 -8.08 13.17
N GLY A 52 13.89 -8.32 13.35
CA GLY A 52 13.13 -7.74 14.45
C GLY A 52 12.68 -6.29 14.24
N ASN A 53 12.98 -5.69 13.09
CA ASN A 53 12.63 -4.31 12.78
C ASN A 53 11.62 -4.25 11.65
N ILE A 54 10.70 -3.28 11.73
CA ILE A 54 9.75 -3.03 10.65
C ILE A 54 10.44 -2.18 9.59
N ILE A 55 10.50 -2.69 8.37
CA ILE A 55 11.18 -2.02 7.25
C ILE A 55 10.22 -1.57 6.16
N GLY A 56 8.96 -1.98 6.23
CA GLY A 56 7.94 -1.56 5.28
C GLY A 56 6.56 -1.84 5.83
N MET A 57 5.55 -1.21 5.22
CA MET A 57 4.16 -1.40 5.64
C MET A 57 3.22 -1.14 4.46
N ILE A 58 2.02 -1.72 4.56
CA ILE A 58 0.91 -1.46 3.65
C ILE A 58 -0.39 -1.45 4.45
N VAL A 59 -1.26 -0.51 4.12
CA VAL A 59 -2.65 -0.50 4.60
C VAL A 59 -3.54 -0.53 3.37
N ALA A 60 -4.46 -1.47 3.36
CA ALA A 60 -5.44 -1.62 2.30
C ALA A 60 -6.82 -1.80 2.93
N TRP A 61 -7.85 -1.51 2.14
CA TRP A 61 -9.24 -1.69 2.57
C TRP A 61 -9.95 -2.63 1.60
N LEU A 62 -10.71 -3.55 2.14
CA LEU A 62 -11.59 -4.41 1.34
C LEU A 62 -13.01 -3.88 1.51
N LEU A 63 -13.54 -3.26 0.47
CA LEU A 63 -14.88 -2.66 0.46
C LEU A 63 -15.70 -3.39 -0.60
N ALA A 64 -16.64 -4.21 -0.17
CA ALA A 64 -17.38 -5.12 -1.03
C ALA A 64 -16.39 -6.00 -1.81
N ASP A 65 -16.33 -5.91 -3.13
CA ASP A 65 -15.42 -6.71 -3.95
C ASP A 65 -14.23 -5.89 -4.48
N GLU A 66 -13.97 -4.70 -3.88
CA GLU A 66 -12.90 -3.81 -4.31
C GLU A 66 -11.82 -3.68 -3.26
N ALA A 67 -10.58 -3.90 -3.66
CA ALA A 67 -9.41 -3.66 -2.82
C ALA A 67 -8.92 -2.23 -3.06
N HIS A 68 -8.82 -1.43 -2.01
CA HIS A 68 -8.29 -0.08 -2.08
C HIS A 68 -6.94 -0.03 -1.37
N ILE A 69 -5.89 0.28 -2.09
CA ILE A 69 -4.56 0.45 -1.48
C ILE A 69 -4.49 1.86 -0.91
N ALA A 70 -4.53 1.96 0.42
CA ALA A 70 -4.59 3.26 1.10
C ALA A 70 -3.21 3.89 1.25
N THR A 71 -2.22 3.11 1.64
CA THR A 71 -0.84 3.60 1.76
C THR A 71 0.12 2.42 1.72
N ILE A 72 1.32 2.68 1.20
CA ILE A 72 2.40 1.68 1.16
C ILE A 72 3.72 2.43 1.21
N ALA A 73 4.65 1.96 2.04
CA ALA A 73 5.95 2.60 2.18
C ALA A 73 7.02 1.62 2.63
N THR A 74 8.26 1.91 2.24
CA THR A 74 9.45 1.16 2.65
C THR A 74 10.47 2.15 3.17
N LEU A 75 11.18 1.79 4.24
CA LEU A 75 12.27 2.62 4.78
C LEU A 75 13.28 2.93 3.68
N PRO A 76 13.84 4.16 3.63
CA PRO A 76 14.77 4.55 2.56
C PRO A 76 15.94 3.59 2.35
N GLY A 77 16.52 3.05 3.42
CA GLY A 77 17.66 2.14 3.32
C GLY A 77 17.32 0.76 2.75
N PHE A 78 16.03 0.46 2.61
CA PHE A 78 15.56 -0.84 2.14
C PHE A 78 14.80 -0.76 0.82
N ARG A 79 14.77 0.40 0.19
CA ARG A 79 14.11 0.58 -1.10
C ARG A 79 14.90 -0.14 -2.20
N ARG A 80 14.19 -0.44 -3.30
CA ARG A 80 14.73 -1.16 -4.48
C ARG A 80 15.14 -2.60 -4.19
N ARG A 81 14.59 -3.20 -3.12
CA ARG A 81 14.85 -4.59 -2.76
C ARG A 81 13.60 -5.46 -2.88
N GLY A 82 12.56 -4.93 -3.53
CA GLY A 82 11.33 -5.68 -3.75
C GLY A 82 10.39 -5.77 -2.56
N ILE A 83 10.60 -4.96 -1.51
CA ILE A 83 9.77 -5.03 -0.30
C ILE A 83 8.37 -4.52 -0.56
N ALA A 84 8.23 -3.35 -1.21
CA ALA A 84 6.91 -2.81 -1.56
C ALA A 84 6.16 -3.78 -2.48
N ARG A 85 6.85 -4.36 -3.44
CA ARG A 85 6.26 -5.36 -4.35
C ARG A 85 5.76 -6.58 -3.57
N ALA A 86 6.55 -7.06 -2.61
CA ALA A 86 6.17 -8.21 -1.80
C ALA A 86 4.95 -7.90 -0.93
N LEU A 87 4.91 -6.71 -0.34
CA LEU A 87 3.76 -6.27 0.46
C LEU A 87 2.50 -6.19 -0.41
N LEU A 88 2.60 -5.58 -1.58
CA LEU A 88 1.46 -5.43 -2.48
C LEU A 88 0.98 -6.80 -2.98
N THR A 89 1.90 -7.69 -3.33
CA THR A 89 1.56 -9.05 -3.75
C THR A 89 0.79 -9.77 -2.65
N HIS A 90 1.30 -9.72 -1.42
CA HIS A 90 0.67 -10.37 -0.28
C HIS A 90 -0.73 -9.82 -0.02
N ALA A 91 -0.85 -8.49 -0.03
CA ALA A 91 -2.14 -7.83 0.20
C ALA A 91 -3.17 -8.21 -0.87
N LEU A 92 -2.79 -8.15 -2.14
CA LEU A 92 -3.70 -8.48 -3.23
C LEU A 92 -4.12 -9.95 -3.19
N GLN A 93 -3.19 -10.87 -2.94
CA GLN A 93 -3.51 -12.29 -2.84
C GLN A 93 -4.49 -12.57 -1.71
N THR A 94 -4.29 -11.95 -0.56
CA THR A 94 -5.18 -12.11 0.58
C THR A 94 -6.57 -11.57 0.27
N MET A 95 -6.65 -10.37 -0.31
CA MET A 95 -7.94 -9.76 -0.62
C MET A 95 -8.68 -10.49 -1.74
N ILE A 96 -7.95 -11.04 -2.71
CA ILE A 96 -8.54 -11.91 -3.73
C ILE A 96 -9.19 -13.12 -3.07
N SER A 97 -8.52 -13.74 -2.11
CA SER A 97 -9.07 -14.90 -1.41
C SER A 97 -10.33 -14.56 -0.61
N GLU A 98 -10.49 -13.28 -0.26
CA GLU A 98 -11.67 -12.78 0.45
C GLU A 98 -12.73 -12.21 -0.48
N GLY A 99 -12.57 -12.33 -1.80
CA GLY A 99 -13.58 -11.94 -2.76
C GLY A 99 -13.31 -10.67 -3.56
N ALA A 100 -12.13 -10.05 -3.41
CA ALA A 100 -11.81 -8.87 -4.21
C ALA A 100 -11.71 -9.22 -5.69
N LYS A 101 -12.33 -8.41 -6.52
CA LYS A 101 -12.31 -8.58 -7.98
C LYS A 101 -11.54 -7.46 -8.67
N ASN A 102 -11.44 -6.31 -8.05
CA ASN A 102 -10.78 -5.13 -8.59
C ASN A 102 -9.95 -4.48 -7.51
N ALA A 103 -8.93 -3.72 -7.91
CA ALA A 103 -8.13 -2.92 -6.99
C ALA A 103 -7.98 -1.50 -7.51
N VAL A 104 -7.96 -0.53 -6.60
CA VAL A 104 -7.79 0.88 -6.94
C VAL A 104 -6.79 1.52 -5.98
N LEU A 105 -6.15 2.57 -6.45
CA LEU A 105 -5.25 3.37 -5.63
C LEU A 105 -5.11 4.77 -6.20
N GLU A 106 -4.55 5.67 -5.38
CA GLU A 106 -4.18 7.01 -5.80
C GLU A 106 -2.68 7.17 -5.59
N VAL A 107 -2.00 7.81 -6.54
CA VAL A 107 -0.55 8.03 -6.47
C VAL A 107 -0.25 9.44 -6.99
N ARG A 108 0.76 10.10 -6.39
CA ARG A 108 1.18 11.42 -6.84
C ARG A 108 1.70 11.36 -8.27
N ALA A 109 1.36 12.39 -9.06
CA ALA A 109 1.78 12.47 -10.45
C ALA A 109 3.31 12.42 -10.59
N GLY A 110 4.05 12.95 -9.63
CA GLY A 110 5.51 12.96 -9.65
C GLY A 110 6.16 11.67 -9.16
N ASN A 111 5.39 10.75 -8.57
CA ASN A 111 5.95 9.49 -8.06
C ASN A 111 6.03 8.45 -9.17
N LEU A 112 6.99 8.63 -10.08
CA LEU A 112 7.13 7.79 -11.25
C LEU A 112 7.53 6.35 -10.91
N ALA A 113 8.34 6.18 -9.87
CA ALA A 113 8.78 4.85 -9.47
C ALA A 113 7.60 4.00 -8.98
N ALA A 114 6.72 4.58 -8.16
CA ALA A 114 5.53 3.89 -7.69
C ALA A 114 4.58 3.56 -8.84
N GLN A 115 4.35 4.52 -9.74
CA GLN A 115 3.49 4.31 -10.90
C GLN A 115 4.01 3.15 -11.76
N GLU A 116 5.33 3.09 -11.97
CA GLU A 116 5.91 2.01 -12.75
C GLU A 116 5.71 0.65 -12.06
N MET A 117 5.91 0.60 -10.75
CA MET A 117 5.66 -0.63 -9.98
C MET A 117 4.21 -1.09 -10.15
N TYR A 118 3.25 -0.16 -10.02
CA TYR A 118 1.84 -0.50 -10.16
C TYR A 118 1.51 -0.96 -11.57
N ARG A 119 2.10 -0.33 -12.61
CA ARG A 119 1.89 -0.78 -13.99
C ARG A 119 2.38 -2.20 -14.22
N ARG A 120 3.48 -2.59 -13.57
CA ARG A 120 3.99 -3.96 -13.65
C ARG A 120 3.03 -4.98 -13.04
N PHE A 121 2.20 -4.56 -12.10
CA PHE A 121 1.13 -5.41 -11.56
C PHE A 121 -0.07 -5.50 -12.49
N GLY A 122 -0.15 -4.61 -13.48
CA GLY A 122 -1.28 -4.53 -14.39
C GLY A 122 -2.20 -3.36 -14.13
N PHE A 123 -1.89 -2.51 -13.15
CA PHE A 123 -2.66 -1.28 -12.92
C PHE A 123 -2.53 -0.35 -14.10
N GLU A 124 -3.63 0.31 -14.44
CA GLU A 124 -3.69 1.32 -15.50
C GLU A 124 -4.27 2.61 -14.95
N GLU A 125 -3.86 3.74 -15.54
CA GLU A 125 -4.42 5.01 -15.17
C GLU A 125 -5.92 5.03 -15.55
N SER A 126 -6.78 5.34 -14.58
CA SER A 126 -8.23 5.41 -14.77
C SER A 126 -8.79 6.81 -14.56
N GLY A 127 -7.99 7.75 -14.08
CA GLY A 127 -8.44 9.12 -13.90
C GLY A 127 -7.39 9.97 -13.22
N ARG A 128 -7.73 11.24 -13.04
CA ARG A 128 -6.87 12.21 -12.35
C ARG A 128 -7.72 13.10 -11.47
N ARG A 129 -7.14 13.53 -10.34
CA ARG A 129 -7.70 14.59 -9.51
C ARG A 129 -6.73 15.77 -9.55
N PRO A 130 -7.02 16.83 -10.32
CA PRO A 130 -6.10 17.96 -10.41
C PRO A 130 -5.95 18.67 -9.06
N HIS A 131 -4.73 19.11 -8.76
CA HIS A 131 -4.41 19.88 -7.55
C HIS A 131 -4.89 19.20 -6.26
N TYR A 132 -4.83 17.88 -6.21
CA TYR A 132 -5.37 17.09 -5.11
C TYR A 132 -4.54 17.22 -3.82
N TYR A 133 -3.21 17.22 -3.94
CA TYR A 133 -2.31 17.27 -2.79
C TYR A 133 -2.07 18.72 -2.39
N LYS A 134 -2.41 19.05 -1.14
CA LYS A 134 -2.42 20.45 -0.68
C LYS A 134 -1.02 21.00 -0.39
N ASP A 135 -0.03 20.14 -0.21
CA ASP A 135 1.33 20.59 0.10
C ASP A 135 2.02 21.28 -1.08
N ASN A 136 1.77 20.81 -2.31
CA ASN A 136 2.43 21.37 -3.49
C ASN A 136 1.48 21.51 -4.70
N GLY A 137 0.21 21.22 -4.54
CA GLY A 137 -0.77 21.31 -5.64
C GLY A 137 -0.64 20.23 -6.70
N GLU A 138 0.09 19.17 -6.39
CA GLU A 138 0.30 18.06 -7.32
C GLU A 138 -0.97 17.28 -7.59
N ASP A 139 -1.13 16.80 -8.83
CA ASP A 139 -2.25 15.95 -9.19
C ASP A 139 -2.15 14.58 -8.54
N ALA A 140 -3.30 13.95 -8.28
CA ALA A 140 -3.37 12.53 -7.97
C ALA A 140 -3.72 11.77 -9.23
N ILE A 141 -2.96 10.70 -9.49
CA ILE A 141 -3.27 9.77 -10.57
C ILE A 141 -4.06 8.63 -9.94
N LEU A 142 -5.23 8.34 -10.50
CA LEU A 142 -6.04 7.20 -10.09
C LEU A 142 -5.64 6.02 -10.96
N MET A 143 -5.31 4.91 -10.33
CA MET A 143 -4.96 3.68 -11.04
C MET A 143 -5.86 2.54 -10.60
N SER A 144 -6.21 1.68 -11.54
CA SER A 144 -7.07 0.55 -11.26
C SER A 144 -6.59 -0.71 -11.93
N LEU A 145 -6.91 -1.83 -11.31
CA LEU A 145 -6.59 -3.17 -11.80
C LEU A 145 -7.89 -3.98 -11.76
N SER A 146 -8.35 -4.39 -12.94
CA SER A 146 -9.56 -5.19 -13.09
C SER A 146 -9.22 -6.66 -13.21
N ASP A 147 -10.19 -7.51 -12.90
CA ASP A 147 -10.07 -8.96 -13.07
C ASP A 147 -8.87 -9.54 -12.33
N LEU A 148 -8.77 -9.25 -11.03
CA LEU A 148 -7.67 -9.69 -10.19
C LEU A 148 -7.38 -11.18 -10.26
N GLN A 149 -8.41 -11.99 -10.48
CA GLN A 149 -8.25 -13.45 -10.54
C GLN A 149 -7.44 -13.89 -11.74
N VAL A 150 -7.52 -13.13 -12.86
CA VAL A 150 -6.70 -13.40 -14.04
C VAL A 150 -5.28 -12.92 -13.82
N ASN A 151 -5.14 -11.71 -13.26
CA ASN A 151 -3.83 -11.07 -13.10
C ASN A 151 -2.94 -11.73 -12.05
N ARG A 152 -3.51 -12.41 -11.07
CA ARG A 152 -2.71 -13.09 -10.04
C ARG A 152 -1.75 -14.13 -10.62
N GLU A 153 -2.07 -14.69 -11.77
CA GLU A 153 -1.21 -15.68 -12.42
C GLU A 153 0.03 -15.03 -13.03
N THR A 154 -0.05 -13.76 -13.36
CA THR A 154 1.06 -13.02 -13.97
C THR A 154 1.94 -12.34 -12.93
N SER A 155 1.56 -12.32 -11.67
CA SER A 155 2.30 -11.66 -10.60
C SER A 155 3.40 -12.52 -9.98
N ASN A 156 3.59 -13.74 -10.48
CA ASN A 156 4.61 -14.66 -9.99
C ASN A 156 6.01 -14.24 -10.41
#